data_67b8c26aefdde360258d9758a666fdcd
#
_entry.id   67b8c26aefdde360258d9758a666fdcd
#
_cell.length_a   1.000
_cell.length_b   1.000
_cell.length_c   1.000
_cell.angle_alpha   90.00
_cell.angle_beta   90.00
_cell.angle_gamma   90.00
#
_symmetry.space_group_name_H-M   'P 1'
#
loop_
_entity.id
_entity.type
_entity.pdbx_description
1 polymer ?
#
loop_
_entity_poly.entity_id
_entity_poly.type
_entity_poly.pdbx_seq_one_letter_code
_entity_poly.pdbx_strand_id
1 'polypeptide(L)'
;LGFGKARGGFCRPKDETDRCVFRGLGRHAAGEDPAKRAQILEGARQVFMNVGFDAASMNDITRAAGVSKGTIYVYFENKGELFQTIILEAKQRIFEDLRQTLAEDDAVDSVLTRFGAQLATGLTCEETIRAMRIAIGVAERFPELVRTFFGDHPDNLIETLTAFVAARCETGELVADEPRVAAQQLLDLCTGHLWKMRLFGLMDGPPPQADIQRMAERGVRTFMNSYGAEAARRS
;
A
#
# COMPACT_ATOMS: atom_id res chain seq x y z
N LEU A 1 45.13 -74.59 -21.64
CA LEU A 1 43.91 -75.23 -22.16
C LEU A 1 42.67 -74.69 -21.51
N GLY A 2 41.77 -74.00 -22.25
CA GLY A 2 40.45 -73.81 -21.80
C GLY A 2 39.88 -72.38 -22.11
N PHE A 3 39.45 -72.22 -23.29
CA PHE A 3 38.67 -71.12 -23.81
C PHE A 3 37.33 -70.96 -23.08
N GLY A 4 36.86 -69.69 -22.82
CA GLY A 4 35.53 -69.40 -22.38
C GLY A 4 35.11 -67.99 -22.81
N LYS A 5 34.32 -67.97 -23.86
CA LYS A 5 33.81 -66.83 -24.66
C LYS A 5 33.03 -65.80 -23.86
N ALA A 6 33.28 -64.52 -24.18
CA ALA A 6 32.42 -63.37 -23.95
C ALA A 6 31.01 -63.55 -24.52
N ARG A 7 29.98 -63.09 -23.78
CA ARG A 7 28.67 -62.72 -24.34
C ARG A 7 28.34 -61.29 -23.94
N GLY A 8 28.35 -60.47 -24.97
CA GLY A 8 27.89 -59.11 -24.85
C GLY A 8 26.41 -59.03 -24.51
N GLY A 9 26.12 -58.29 -23.48
CA GLY A 9 24.80 -57.82 -23.16
C GLY A 9 24.64 -56.40 -23.70
N PHE A 10 23.86 -56.28 -24.75
CA PHE A 10 23.42 -55.04 -25.33
C PHE A 10 22.47 -54.38 -24.35
N CYS A 11 22.91 -53.34 -23.67
CA CYS A 11 22.02 -52.53 -22.85
C CYS A 11 21.43 -51.46 -23.79
N ARG A 12 20.12 -51.60 -24.07
CA ARG A 12 19.34 -50.56 -24.73
C ARG A 12 19.27 -49.32 -23.85
N PRO A 13 19.36 -48.13 -24.39
CA PRO A 13 19.09 -46.91 -23.66
C PRO A 13 17.60 -46.90 -23.29
N LYS A 14 17.29 -46.83 -22.02
CA LYS A 14 15.96 -46.52 -21.49
C LYS A 14 15.64 -45.06 -21.74
N ASP A 15 14.44 -44.82 -22.13
CA ASP A 15 13.72 -43.63 -22.46
C ASP A 15 14.25 -42.31 -21.86
N GLU A 16 14.30 -41.31 -22.74
CA GLU A 16 14.59 -39.89 -22.52
C GLU A 16 13.51 -39.14 -21.73
N THR A 17 12.68 -39.78 -20.96
CA THR A 17 11.54 -39.14 -20.29
C THR A 17 11.69 -38.96 -18.78
N ASP A 18 12.81 -39.31 -18.16
CA ASP A 18 13.10 -39.07 -16.74
C ASP A 18 14.25 -38.07 -16.50
N ARG A 19 14.33 -37.03 -17.30
CA ARG A 19 14.98 -35.81 -16.89
C ARG A 19 14.01 -35.03 -16.01
N CYS A 20 14.06 -35.28 -14.70
CA CYS A 20 13.58 -34.36 -13.70
C CYS A 20 14.06 -32.95 -14.07
N VAL A 21 13.13 -32.15 -14.59
CA VAL A 21 13.33 -30.72 -14.82
C VAL A 21 13.34 -30.07 -13.42
N PHE A 22 14.42 -30.23 -12.66
CA PHE A 22 14.88 -29.25 -11.74
C PHE A 22 15.36 -28.06 -12.59
N ARG A 23 14.43 -27.31 -13.19
CA ARG A 23 14.72 -25.95 -13.61
C ARG A 23 15.09 -25.22 -12.33
N GLY A 24 16.37 -24.97 -12.17
CA GLY A 24 16.91 -24.22 -11.07
C GLY A 24 16.13 -22.92 -10.94
N LEU A 25 15.56 -22.73 -9.76
CA LEU A 25 15.28 -21.40 -9.24
C LEU A 25 16.57 -20.63 -9.43
N GLY A 26 16.60 -19.71 -10.40
CA GLY A 26 17.75 -18.86 -10.65
C GLY A 26 18.19 -18.27 -9.35
N ARG A 27 19.47 -18.41 -8.98
CA ARG A 27 20.02 -17.73 -7.81
C ARG A 27 19.93 -16.25 -8.13
N HIS A 28 19.04 -15.55 -7.42
CA HIS A 28 19.02 -14.09 -7.44
C HIS A 28 20.39 -13.59 -6.96
N ALA A 29 20.87 -12.50 -7.55
CA ALA A 29 22.03 -11.81 -7.01
C ALA A 29 21.78 -11.40 -5.56
N ALA A 30 22.83 -11.17 -4.80
CA ALA A 30 22.67 -10.75 -3.41
C ALA A 30 21.88 -9.43 -3.37
N GLY A 31 20.74 -9.40 -2.67
CA GLY A 31 19.82 -8.24 -2.61
C GLY A 31 18.67 -8.24 -3.63
N GLU A 32 18.61 -9.20 -4.56
CA GLU A 32 17.59 -9.24 -5.62
C GLU A 32 16.50 -10.31 -5.43
N ASP A 33 16.52 -11.08 -4.34
CA ASP A 33 15.50 -12.09 -4.05
C ASP A 33 14.23 -11.43 -3.46
N PRO A 34 13.11 -11.33 -4.23
CA PRO A 34 11.89 -10.67 -3.75
C PRO A 34 11.26 -11.38 -2.55
N ALA A 35 11.37 -12.72 -2.48
CA ALA A 35 10.84 -13.49 -1.37
C ALA A 35 11.62 -13.20 -0.07
N LYS A 36 12.94 -13.06 -0.18
CA LYS A 36 13.79 -12.70 0.95
C LYS A 36 13.53 -11.27 1.40
N ARG A 37 13.35 -10.34 0.46
CA ARG A 37 12.99 -8.95 0.75
C ARG A 37 11.65 -8.86 1.49
N ALA A 38 10.62 -9.57 1.02
CA ALA A 38 9.32 -9.63 1.66
C ALA A 38 9.39 -10.25 3.08
N GLN A 39 10.19 -11.30 3.27
CA GLN A 39 10.43 -11.92 4.58
C GLN A 39 11.03 -10.91 5.59
N ILE A 40 11.99 -10.09 5.15
CA ILE A 40 12.61 -9.06 6.00
C ILE A 40 11.59 -7.96 6.35
N LEU A 41 10.82 -7.48 5.38
CA LEU A 41 9.80 -6.46 5.59
C LEU A 41 8.71 -6.93 6.56
N GLU A 42 8.28 -8.20 6.47
CA GLU A 42 7.31 -8.77 7.40
C GLU A 42 7.86 -8.85 8.83
N GLY A 43 9.12 -9.30 9.02
CA GLY A 43 9.77 -9.27 10.32
C GLY A 43 9.91 -7.85 10.88
N ALA A 44 10.25 -6.87 10.02
CA ALA A 44 10.33 -5.46 10.41
C ALA A 44 8.96 -4.91 10.83
N ARG A 45 7.90 -5.23 10.08
CA ARG A 45 6.52 -4.85 10.39
C ARG A 45 6.11 -5.34 11.76
N GLN A 46 6.35 -6.62 12.06
CA GLN A 46 6.04 -7.21 13.37
C GLN A 46 6.77 -6.49 14.51
N VAL A 47 8.07 -6.21 14.35
CA VAL A 47 8.85 -5.51 15.38
C VAL A 47 8.34 -4.10 15.59
N PHE A 48 8.17 -3.31 14.52
CA PHE A 48 7.68 -1.93 14.63
C PHE A 48 6.28 -1.84 15.24
N MET A 49 5.39 -2.79 14.94
CA MET A 49 4.05 -2.82 15.51
C MET A 49 4.03 -3.21 17.00
N ASN A 50 4.99 -4.03 17.44
CA ASN A 50 5.03 -4.52 18.81
C ASN A 50 5.75 -3.55 19.77
N VAL A 51 6.90 -3.01 19.38
CA VAL A 51 7.75 -2.20 20.28
C VAL A 51 7.90 -0.74 19.82
N GLY A 52 7.33 -0.36 18.67
CA GLY A 52 7.49 0.96 18.07
C GLY A 52 8.83 1.14 17.34
N PHE A 53 8.97 2.26 16.62
CA PHE A 53 10.15 2.54 15.81
C PHE A 53 11.41 2.78 16.66
N ASP A 54 11.30 3.55 17.77
CA ASP A 54 12.45 3.95 18.57
C ASP A 54 13.11 2.77 19.26
N ALA A 55 12.33 1.92 19.90
CA ALA A 55 12.84 0.75 20.62
C ALA A 55 13.27 -0.40 19.69
N ALA A 56 12.82 -0.42 18.45
CA ALA A 56 13.19 -1.42 17.46
C ALA A 56 14.67 -1.32 17.08
N SER A 57 15.35 -2.47 16.98
CA SER A 57 16.72 -2.56 16.46
C SER A 57 16.79 -3.46 15.23
N MET A 58 17.84 -3.27 14.40
CA MET A 58 18.13 -4.17 13.27
C MET A 58 18.34 -5.62 13.73
N ASN A 59 18.84 -5.85 14.95
CA ASN A 59 19.01 -7.19 15.50
C ASN A 59 17.66 -7.85 15.83
N ASP A 60 16.69 -7.09 16.35
CA ASP A 60 15.35 -7.60 16.63
C ASP A 60 14.62 -7.97 15.33
N ILE A 61 14.75 -7.11 14.31
CA ILE A 61 14.21 -7.35 12.98
C ILE A 61 14.85 -8.57 12.33
N THR A 62 16.18 -8.71 12.42
CA THR A 62 16.92 -9.90 11.92
C THR A 62 16.37 -11.18 12.54
N ARG A 63 16.13 -11.17 13.85
CA ARG A 63 15.57 -12.31 14.59
C ARG A 63 14.13 -12.61 14.18
N ALA A 64 13.29 -11.59 14.10
CA ALA A 64 11.89 -11.73 13.71
C ALA A 64 11.73 -12.22 12.25
N ALA A 65 12.59 -11.73 11.36
CA ALA A 65 12.60 -12.14 9.96
C ALA A 65 13.24 -13.53 9.73
N GLY A 66 13.95 -14.10 10.73
CA GLY A 66 14.64 -15.38 10.58
C GLY A 66 15.75 -15.36 9.53
N VAL A 67 16.47 -14.24 9.42
CA VAL A 67 17.60 -14.07 8.48
C VAL A 67 18.91 -13.82 9.21
N SER A 68 20.05 -13.94 8.51
CA SER A 68 21.34 -13.57 9.08
C SER A 68 21.53 -12.05 9.13
N LYS A 69 22.40 -11.56 10.03
CA LYS A 69 22.76 -10.14 10.09
C LYS A 69 23.37 -9.65 8.77
N GLY A 70 24.21 -10.46 8.13
CA GLY A 70 24.76 -10.14 6.81
C GLY A 70 23.66 -10.02 5.75
N THR A 71 22.67 -10.91 5.78
CA THR A 71 21.57 -10.90 4.84
C THR A 71 20.75 -9.60 4.92
N ILE A 72 20.35 -9.16 6.12
CA ILE A 72 19.49 -7.96 6.23
C ILE A 72 20.17 -6.71 5.70
N TYR A 73 21.49 -6.54 5.94
CA TYR A 73 22.25 -5.37 5.47
C TYR A 73 22.55 -5.37 3.97
N VAL A 74 22.33 -6.49 3.27
CA VAL A 74 22.39 -6.55 1.80
C VAL A 74 21.12 -5.91 1.18
N TYR A 75 19.97 -5.95 1.88
CA TYR A 75 18.70 -5.44 1.39
C TYR A 75 18.35 -4.05 1.92
N PHE A 76 18.75 -3.74 3.15
CA PHE A 76 18.36 -2.49 3.84
C PHE A 76 19.50 -1.99 4.71
N GLU A 77 19.87 -0.73 4.55
CA GLU A 77 20.96 -0.11 5.30
C GLU A 77 20.62 0.11 6.78
N ASN A 78 19.38 0.47 7.06
CA ASN A 78 18.95 0.84 8.40
C ASN A 78 17.43 0.64 8.60
N LYS A 79 16.98 0.79 9.86
CA LYS A 79 15.56 0.63 10.21
C LYS A 79 14.66 1.71 9.61
N GLY A 80 15.20 2.89 9.29
CA GLY A 80 14.45 3.97 8.65
C GLY A 80 14.03 3.60 7.24
N GLU A 81 14.96 3.03 6.45
CA GLU A 81 14.68 2.53 5.11
C GLU A 81 13.64 1.41 5.11
N LEU A 82 13.75 0.46 6.07
CA LEU A 82 12.74 -0.57 6.26
C LEU A 82 11.35 0.02 6.53
N PHE A 83 11.27 0.99 7.43
CA PHE A 83 10.01 1.64 7.78
C PHE A 83 9.41 2.41 6.60
N GLN A 84 10.23 3.20 5.88
CA GLN A 84 9.80 3.88 4.66
C GLN A 84 9.25 2.91 3.61
N THR A 85 9.95 1.81 3.39
CA THR A 85 9.53 0.80 2.42
C THR A 85 8.19 0.17 2.79
N ILE A 86 7.98 -0.17 4.07
CA ILE A 86 6.72 -0.73 4.56
C ILE A 86 5.56 0.24 4.30
N ILE A 87 5.78 1.54 4.58
CA ILE A 87 4.78 2.57 4.36
C ILE A 87 4.46 2.74 2.88
N LEU A 88 5.49 2.81 2.02
CA LEU A 88 5.30 2.97 0.58
C LEU A 88 4.52 1.79 -0.02
N GLU A 89 4.84 0.55 0.37
CA GLU A 89 4.11 -0.63 -0.10
C GLU A 89 2.65 -0.64 0.36
N ALA A 90 2.37 -0.20 1.60
CA ALA A 90 1.00 -0.09 2.11
C ALA A 90 0.21 1.00 1.35
N LYS A 91 0.83 2.17 1.10
CA LYS A 91 0.24 3.25 0.30
C LYS A 91 -0.06 2.79 -1.12
N GLN A 92 0.87 2.14 -1.80
CA GLN A 92 0.71 1.69 -3.18
C GLN A 92 -0.50 0.77 -3.35
N ARG A 93 -0.71 -0.17 -2.42
CA ARG A 93 -1.89 -1.05 -2.45
C ARG A 93 -3.20 -0.28 -2.35
N ILE A 94 -3.32 0.62 -1.36
CA ILE A 94 -4.52 1.44 -1.19
C ILE A 94 -4.74 2.34 -2.42
N PHE A 95 -3.70 2.93 -2.96
CA PHE A 95 -3.80 3.86 -4.10
C PHE A 95 -4.18 3.16 -5.40
N GLU A 96 -3.73 1.92 -5.60
CA GLU A 96 -4.11 1.15 -6.79
C GLU A 96 -5.62 0.88 -6.82
N ASP A 97 -6.18 0.42 -5.69
CA ASP A 97 -7.63 0.19 -5.56
C ASP A 97 -8.42 1.49 -5.77
N LEU A 98 -7.95 2.62 -5.21
CA LEU A 98 -8.58 3.93 -5.37
C LEU A 98 -8.53 4.45 -6.81
N ARG A 99 -7.42 4.25 -7.53
CA ARG A 99 -7.30 4.60 -8.95
C ARG A 99 -8.27 3.80 -9.81
N GLN A 100 -8.40 2.50 -9.54
CA GLN A 100 -9.35 1.64 -10.25
C GLN A 100 -10.79 2.14 -10.05
N THR A 101 -11.16 2.52 -8.82
CA THR A 101 -12.48 3.10 -8.52
C THR A 101 -12.71 4.40 -9.28
N LEU A 102 -11.72 5.31 -9.36
CA LEU A 102 -11.86 6.57 -10.12
C LEU A 102 -11.93 6.36 -11.64
N ALA A 103 -11.49 5.22 -12.15
CA ALA A 103 -11.55 4.85 -13.57
C ALA A 103 -12.89 4.20 -13.97
N GLU A 104 -13.80 3.93 -13.02
CA GLU A 104 -15.09 3.34 -13.31
C GLU A 104 -15.98 4.29 -14.12
N ASP A 105 -16.69 3.72 -15.11
CA ASP A 105 -17.69 4.45 -15.92
C ASP A 105 -19.05 4.39 -15.23
N ASP A 106 -19.24 5.25 -14.21
CA ASP A 106 -20.46 5.35 -13.42
C ASP A 106 -20.70 6.83 -13.04
N ALA A 107 -21.87 7.12 -12.46
CA ALA A 107 -22.23 8.46 -11.99
C ALA A 107 -21.18 9.00 -10.99
N VAL A 108 -20.82 10.27 -11.12
CA VAL A 108 -19.74 10.91 -10.34
C VAL A 108 -19.93 10.75 -8.84
N ASP A 109 -21.17 10.94 -8.35
CA ASP A 109 -21.50 10.81 -6.94
C ASP A 109 -21.31 9.36 -6.43
N SER A 110 -21.63 8.36 -7.25
CA SER A 110 -21.45 6.95 -6.96
C SER A 110 -19.96 6.59 -6.89
N VAL A 111 -19.17 7.02 -7.88
CA VAL A 111 -17.71 6.82 -7.92
C VAL A 111 -17.05 7.46 -6.70
N LEU A 112 -17.36 8.72 -6.41
CA LEU A 112 -16.79 9.46 -5.30
C LEU A 112 -17.20 8.88 -3.93
N THR A 113 -18.41 8.32 -3.81
CA THR A 113 -18.86 7.65 -2.59
C THR A 113 -18.08 6.37 -2.32
N ARG A 114 -17.87 5.53 -3.34
CA ARG A 114 -17.02 4.33 -3.22
C ARG A 114 -15.58 4.69 -2.90
N PHE A 115 -15.02 5.65 -3.61
CA PHE A 115 -13.69 6.18 -3.36
C PHE A 115 -13.53 6.68 -1.92
N GLY A 116 -14.44 7.52 -1.43
CA GLY A 116 -14.41 8.06 -0.07
C GLY A 116 -14.51 6.97 1.00
N ALA A 117 -15.37 5.97 0.79
CA ALA A 117 -15.52 4.84 1.71
C ALA A 117 -14.27 3.94 1.74
N GLN A 118 -13.68 3.63 0.58
CA GLN A 118 -12.44 2.87 0.50
C GLN A 118 -11.27 3.60 1.16
N LEU A 119 -11.13 4.90 0.88
CA LEU A 119 -10.09 5.73 1.50
C LEU A 119 -10.25 5.78 3.02
N ALA A 120 -11.46 6.04 3.53
CA ALA A 120 -11.73 6.05 4.96
C ALA A 120 -11.42 4.70 5.62
N THR A 121 -11.76 3.58 4.96
CA THR A 121 -11.41 2.24 5.43
C THR A 121 -9.89 2.06 5.54
N GLY A 122 -9.15 2.42 4.49
CA GLY A 122 -7.68 2.33 4.47
C GLY A 122 -7.00 3.22 5.52
N LEU A 123 -7.48 4.45 5.71
CA LEU A 123 -6.92 5.39 6.67
C LEU A 123 -7.24 5.05 8.14
N THR A 124 -8.35 4.35 8.40
CA THR A 124 -8.79 4.03 9.76
C THR A 124 -8.43 2.63 10.21
N CYS A 125 -7.84 1.81 9.35
CA CYS A 125 -7.38 0.48 9.72
C CYS A 125 -6.24 0.53 10.75
N GLU A 126 -6.09 -0.53 11.52
CA GLU A 126 -5.14 -0.58 12.64
C GLU A 126 -3.69 -0.35 12.19
N GLU A 127 -3.30 -0.95 11.07
CA GLU A 127 -1.95 -0.83 10.52
C GLU A 127 -1.61 0.62 10.15
N THR A 128 -2.49 1.30 9.43
CA THR A 128 -2.29 2.70 9.02
C THR A 128 -2.24 3.63 10.22
N ILE A 129 -3.15 3.48 11.19
CA ILE A 129 -3.17 4.30 12.40
C ILE A 129 -1.90 4.13 13.23
N ARG A 130 -1.41 2.89 13.41
CA ARG A 130 -0.15 2.64 14.13
C ARG A 130 1.04 3.26 13.40
N ALA A 131 1.12 3.07 12.08
CA ALA A 131 2.17 3.67 11.26
C ALA A 131 2.16 5.21 11.34
N MET A 132 0.98 5.83 11.30
CA MET A 132 0.84 7.29 11.47
C MET A 132 1.27 7.78 12.85
N ARG A 133 0.89 7.07 13.92
CA ARG A 133 1.33 7.42 15.27
C ARG A 133 2.86 7.34 15.41
N ILE A 134 3.48 6.31 14.83
CA ILE A 134 4.94 6.20 14.78
C ILE A 134 5.53 7.39 14.03
N ALA A 135 5.03 7.69 12.83
CA ALA A 135 5.52 8.80 12.01
C ALA A 135 5.42 10.14 12.74
N ILE A 136 4.30 10.42 13.40
CA ILE A 136 4.11 11.63 14.22
C ILE A 136 5.12 11.67 15.38
N GLY A 137 5.32 10.56 16.09
CA GLY A 137 6.24 10.48 17.22
C GLY A 137 7.71 10.70 16.85
N VAL A 138 8.08 10.46 15.60
CA VAL A 138 9.46 10.62 15.11
C VAL A 138 9.66 11.81 14.18
N ALA A 139 8.61 12.59 13.92
CA ALA A 139 8.56 13.63 12.89
C ALA A 139 9.69 14.67 13.02
N GLU A 140 9.98 15.13 14.23
CA GLU A 140 11.02 16.12 14.48
C GLU A 140 12.43 15.55 14.28
N ARG A 141 12.63 14.26 14.59
CA ARG A 141 13.94 13.60 14.51
C ARG A 141 14.23 13.00 13.14
N PHE A 142 13.19 12.57 12.43
CA PHE A 142 13.27 11.91 11.13
C PHE A 142 12.23 12.48 10.15
N PRO A 143 12.36 13.76 9.75
CA PRO A 143 11.38 14.42 8.89
C PRO A 143 11.20 13.71 7.55
N GLU A 144 12.22 13.01 7.03
CA GLU A 144 12.14 12.24 5.78
C GLU A 144 11.11 11.10 5.86
N LEU A 145 10.94 10.49 7.05
CA LEU A 145 9.92 9.45 7.23
C LEU A 145 8.52 10.02 7.08
N VAL A 146 8.30 11.24 7.56
CA VAL A 146 6.99 11.92 7.46
C VAL A 146 6.71 12.35 6.03
N ARG A 147 7.72 12.82 5.30
CA ARG A 147 7.59 13.15 3.86
C ARG A 147 7.12 11.95 3.03
N THR A 148 7.46 10.74 3.44
CA THR A 148 6.97 9.52 2.79
C THR A 148 5.44 9.36 2.90
N PHE A 149 4.83 9.86 3.99
CA PHE A 149 3.37 9.85 4.15
C PHE A 149 2.67 10.95 3.35
N PHE A 150 3.18 12.16 3.44
CA PHE A 150 2.49 13.38 3.00
C PHE A 150 3.22 14.12 1.86
N GLY A 151 4.39 13.63 1.45
CA GLY A 151 5.22 14.31 0.45
C GLY A 151 4.62 14.30 -0.94
N ASP A 152 5.02 15.28 -1.74
CA ASP A 152 4.67 15.43 -3.15
C ASP A 152 5.38 14.35 -3.98
N HIS A 153 4.79 13.18 -4.06
CA HIS A 153 5.19 12.14 -5.01
C HIS A 153 4.27 12.21 -6.24
N PRO A 154 4.77 11.99 -7.47
CA PRO A 154 3.94 12.00 -8.69
C PRO A 154 2.74 11.06 -8.62
N ASP A 155 2.86 9.99 -7.82
CA ASP A 155 1.79 9.03 -7.53
C ASP A 155 0.96 9.41 -6.29
N ASN A 156 0.88 10.71 -5.95
CA ASN A 156 0.12 11.15 -4.79
C ASN A 156 -1.38 11.06 -5.09
N LEU A 157 -2.13 10.55 -4.10
CA LEU A 157 -3.58 10.43 -4.17
C LEU A 157 -4.27 11.75 -4.53
N ILE A 158 -3.76 12.87 -3.99
CA ILE A 158 -4.34 14.19 -4.28
C ILE A 158 -4.18 14.57 -5.76
N GLU A 159 -3.09 14.24 -6.41
CA GLU A 159 -2.90 14.50 -7.84
C GLU A 159 -3.85 13.66 -8.69
N THR A 160 -4.01 12.37 -8.36
CA THR A 160 -4.96 11.49 -9.05
C THR A 160 -6.40 12.00 -8.91
N LEU A 161 -6.80 12.40 -7.70
CA LEU A 161 -8.15 12.94 -7.47
C LEU A 161 -8.34 14.31 -8.12
N THR A 162 -7.31 15.16 -8.13
CA THR A 162 -7.31 16.45 -8.84
C THR A 162 -7.54 16.26 -10.33
N ALA A 163 -6.83 15.32 -10.94
CA ALA A 163 -7.00 14.99 -12.37
C ALA A 163 -8.43 14.46 -12.65
N PHE A 164 -8.98 13.63 -11.78
CA PHE A 164 -10.36 13.18 -11.88
C PHE A 164 -11.36 14.35 -11.85
N VAL A 165 -11.23 15.24 -10.85
CA VAL A 165 -12.11 16.41 -10.72
C VAL A 165 -12.00 17.31 -11.96
N ALA A 166 -10.79 17.58 -12.44
CA ALA A 166 -10.55 18.39 -13.64
C ALA A 166 -11.23 17.78 -14.88
N ALA A 167 -11.07 16.47 -15.10
CA ALA A 167 -11.71 15.76 -16.20
C ALA A 167 -13.26 15.84 -16.13
N ARG A 168 -13.83 15.74 -14.92
CA ARG A 168 -15.29 15.89 -14.73
C ARG A 168 -15.78 17.33 -14.88
N CYS A 169 -14.90 18.32 -14.69
CA CYS A 169 -15.19 19.70 -15.04
C CYS A 169 -15.22 19.91 -16.57
N GLU A 170 -14.31 19.28 -17.31
CA GLU A 170 -14.29 19.33 -18.78
C GLU A 170 -15.55 18.71 -19.40
N THR A 171 -16.08 17.65 -18.81
CA THR A 171 -17.35 17.01 -19.25
C THR A 171 -18.59 17.76 -18.77
N GLY A 172 -18.43 18.77 -17.90
CA GLY A 172 -19.53 19.56 -17.36
C GLY A 172 -20.37 18.86 -16.28
N GLU A 173 -19.85 17.78 -15.68
CA GLU A 173 -20.48 17.09 -14.54
C GLU A 173 -20.19 17.79 -13.22
N LEU A 174 -19.00 18.43 -13.13
CA LEU A 174 -18.57 19.24 -11.99
C LEU A 174 -18.26 20.68 -12.46
N VAL A 175 -18.25 21.62 -11.50
CA VAL A 175 -17.83 23.01 -11.70
C VAL A 175 -16.92 23.39 -10.54
N ALA A 176 -15.64 23.54 -10.81
CA ALA A 176 -14.64 23.92 -9.82
C ALA A 176 -13.57 24.83 -10.47
N ASP A 177 -13.42 26.05 -9.96
CA ASP A 177 -12.38 26.96 -10.43
C ASP A 177 -10.98 26.42 -10.10
N GLU A 178 -10.84 25.75 -8.95
CA GLU A 178 -9.61 25.14 -8.47
C GLU A 178 -9.83 23.63 -8.18
N PRO A 179 -9.64 22.73 -9.17
CA PRO A 179 -9.87 21.30 -9.01
C PRO A 179 -9.06 20.66 -7.85
N ARG A 180 -7.86 21.18 -7.57
CA ARG A 180 -7.04 20.71 -6.46
C ARG A 180 -7.66 21.02 -5.10
N VAL A 181 -8.21 22.21 -4.93
CA VAL A 181 -8.91 22.62 -3.70
C VAL A 181 -10.17 21.77 -3.50
N ALA A 182 -10.95 21.56 -4.55
CA ALA A 182 -12.11 20.68 -4.51
C ALA A 182 -11.74 19.25 -4.12
N ALA A 183 -10.67 18.70 -4.69
CA ALA A 183 -10.16 17.39 -4.34
C ALA A 183 -9.74 17.28 -2.85
N GLN A 184 -9.03 18.29 -2.32
CA GLN A 184 -8.65 18.34 -0.90
C GLN A 184 -9.86 18.36 0.02
N GLN A 185 -10.87 19.19 -0.30
CA GLN A 185 -12.11 19.28 0.46
C GLN A 185 -12.87 17.95 0.47
N LEU A 186 -12.93 17.24 -0.67
CA LEU A 186 -13.55 15.92 -0.71
C LEU A 186 -12.87 14.93 0.21
N LEU A 187 -11.52 14.90 0.22
CA LEU A 187 -10.76 14.03 1.11
C LEU A 187 -11.12 14.31 2.57
N ASP A 188 -11.13 15.57 2.98
CA ASP A 188 -11.45 15.97 4.36
C ASP A 188 -12.89 15.63 4.73
N LEU A 189 -13.85 15.86 3.85
CA LEU A 189 -15.26 15.54 4.07
C LEU A 189 -15.49 14.05 4.28
N CYS A 190 -14.79 13.21 3.53
CA CYS A 190 -14.97 11.75 3.58
C CYS A 190 -14.20 11.07 4.72
N THR A 191 -13.12 11.68 5.24
CA THR A 191 -12.19 10.98 6.14
C THR A 191 -12.00 11.67 7.49
N GLY A 192 -12.05 13.00 7.53
CA GLY A 192 -11.47 13.82 8.59
C GLY A 192 -11.92 13.49 10.01
N HIS A 193 -13.19 13.19 10.24
CA HIS A 193 -13.69 12.89 11.59
C HIS A 193 -13.25 11.51 12.08
N LEU A 194 -13.53 10.45 11.35
CA LEU A 194 -13.25 9.07 11.75
C LEU A 194 -11.74 8.84 11.91
N TRP A 195 -10.97 9.35 10.97
CA TRP A 195 -9.51 9.27 11.04
C TRP A 195 -8.94 9.94 12.30
N LYS A 196 -9.39 11.16 12.63
CA LYS A 196 -8.95 11.87 13.85
C LYS A 196 -9.33 11.12 15.12
N MET A 197 -10.56 10.60 15.20
CA MET A 197 -11.01 9.80 16.36
C MET A 197 -10.12 8.56 16.54
N ARG A 198 -9.78 7.86 15.47
CA ARG A 198 -8.86 6.72 15.50
C ARG A 198 -7.45 7.13 15.90
N LEU A 199 -6.91 8.19 15.28
CA LEU A 199 -5.54 8.63 15.47
C LEU A 199 -5.27 9.03 16.93
N PHE A 200 -6.21 9.73 17.55
CA PHE A 200 -6.10 10.19 18.93
C PHE A 200 -6.59 9.17 19.98
N GLY A 201 -6.96 7.96 19.57
CA GLY A 201 -7.38 6.91 20.51
C GLY A 201 -8.76 7.14 21.14
N LEU A 202 -9.59 7.96 20.52
CA LEU A 202 -10.96 8.23 20.95
C LEU A 202 -11.97 7.22 20.39
N MET A 203 -11.48 6.25 19.61
CA MET A 203 -12.25 5.14 19.06
C MET A 203 -11.43 3.86 19.13
N ASP A 204 -11.97 2.85 19.80
CA ASP A 204 -11.36 1.52 19.90
C ASP A 204 -11.65 0.70 18.63
N GLY A 205 -10.59 0.38 17.89
CA GLY A 205 -10.70 -0.41 16.66
C GLY A 205 -11.24 0.36 15.44
N PRO A 206 -11.24 -0.27 14.25
CA PRO A 206 -11.75 0.32 13.02
C PRO A 206 -13.23 0.68 13.14
N PRO A 207 -13.69 1.79 12.52
CA PRO A 207 -15.10 2.16 12.52
C PRO A 207 -15.95 1.07 11.85
N PRO A 208 -17.21 0.88 12.29
CA PRO A 208 -18.14 0.04 11.57
C PRO A 208 -18.29 0.49 10.10
N GLN A 209 -18.36 -0.45 9.17
CA GLN A 209 -18.46 -0.14 7.74
C GLN A 209 -19.68 0.77 7.42
N ALA A 210 -20.78 0.60 8.15
CA ALA A 210 -21.95 1.45 8.01
C ALA A 210 -21.70 2.93 8.38
N ASP A 211 -20.77 3.20 9.30
CA ASP A 211 -20.41 4.56 9.69
C ASP A 211 -19.50 5.20 8.65
N ILE A 212 -18.55 4.41 8.11
CA ILE A 212 -17.70 4.81 6.98
C ILE A 212 -18.57 5.17 5.79
N GLN A 213 -19.50 4.29 5.42
CA GLN A 213 -20.40 4.49 4.28
C GLN A 213 -21.24 5.76 4.47
N ARG A 214 -21.86 5.94 5.63
CA ARG A 214 -22.65 7.16 5.93
C ARG A 214 -21.82 8.44 5.87
N MET A 215 -20.56 8.38 6.31
CA MET A 215 -19.66 9.53 6.23
C MET A 215 -19.32 9.86 4.77
N ALA A 216 -18.96 8.88 3.97
CA ALA A 216 -18.67 9.05 2.55
C ALA A 216 -19.88 9.64 1.81
N GLU A 217 -21.08 9.07 1.99
CA GLU A 217 -22.32 9.57 1.37
C GLU A 217 -22.62 11.02 1.75
N ARG A 218 -22.44 11.39 3.02
CA ARG A 218 -22.66 12.77 3.49
C ARG A 218 -21.60 13.71 2.95
N GLY A 219 -20.34 13.29 2.94
CA GLY A 219 -19.22 14.06 2.40
C GLY A 219 -19.41 14.35 0.91
N VAL A 220 -19.73 13.32 0.13
CA VAL A 220 -19.97 13.45 -1.31
C VAL A 220 -21.20 14.29 -1.58
N ARG A 221 -22.28 14.13 -0.84
CA ARG A 221 -23.46 14.99 -0.98
C ARG A 221 -23.13 16.47 -0.76
N THR A 222 -22.34 16.80 0.26
CA THR A 222 -21.89 18.16 0.51
C THR A 222 -21.01 18.66 -0.63
N PHE A 223 -20.11 17.83 -1.12
CA PHE A 223 -19.27 18.12 -2.26
C PHE A 223 -20.10 18.39 -3.54
N MET A 224 -21.05 17.52 -3.88
CA MET A 224 -21.92 17.68 -5.04
C MET A 224 -22.84 18.89 -4.93
N ASN A 225 -23.24 19.29 -3.74
CA ASN A 225 -24.00 20.53 -3.53
C ASN A 225 -23.15 21.80 -3.78
N SER A 226 -21.84 21.71 -3.69
CA SER A 226 -20.92 22.83 -3.94
C SER A 226 -20.34 22.82 -5.35
N TYR A 227 -20.07 21.64 -5.88
CA TYR A 227 -19.31 21.46 -7.12
C TYR A 227 -20.06 20.72 -8.22
N GLY A 228 -21.24 20.14 -7.97
CA GLY A 228 -22.06 19.51 -9.00
C GLY A 228 -22.66 20.53 -9.97
N ALA A 229 -22.73 20.20 -11.24
CA ALA A 229 -23.25 21.09 -12.30
C ALA A 229 -24.70 21.57 -12.04
N GLU A 230 -25.53 20.79 -11.38
CA GLU A 230 -26.89 21.21 -10.99
C GLU A 230 -26.87 22.29 -9.89
N ALA A 231 -25.88 22.28 -9.00
CA ALA A 231 -25.73 23.30 -7.96
C ALA A 231 -25.31 24.65 -8.57
N ALA A 232 -24.40 24.63 -9.55
CA ALA A 232 -23.96 25.83 -10.26
C ALA A 232 -25.09 26.52 -11.06
N ARG A 233 -26.14 25.79 -11.47
CA ARG A 233 -27.33 26.35 -12.15
C ARG A 233 -28.33 27.03 -11.20
N ARG A 234 -28.15 26.84 -9.89
CA ARG A 234 -29.05 27.40 -8.85
C ARG A 234 -28.46 28.65 -8.17
N SER A 235 -27.17 28.93 -8.41
CA SER A 235 -26.47 30.12 -7.92
C SER A 235 -26.47 31.23 -8.93
#